data_beb1df13d5370656554f0d3090fc5b5a
#
_entry.id   beb1df13d5370656554f0d3090fc5b5a
#
_cell.length_a   1.000
_cell.length_b   1.000
_cell.length_c   1.000
_cell.angle_alpha   90.00
_cell.angle_beta   90.00
_cell.angle_gamma   90.00
#
_symmetry.space_group_name_H-M   'P 1'
#
loop_
_entity.id
_entity.type
_entity.pdbx_description
1 polymer ?
#
loop_
_entity_poly.entity_id
_entity_poly.type
_entity_poly.pdbx_seq_one_letter_code
_entity_poly.pdbx_strand_id
1 'polypeptide(L)'
;MTTPTQTRPVRAASGKAPRGNPWHPTFRGVALAARIELLRRRPSTKGYVVYGITFAAIIALGVLAAVKAGPDKNSVAFELVLILILGAGMLIGPSLSATSINGDSSEGVLAPLQMTRLSAGDLAFGKLLASWIVCLAALLTTTPLLAYAYTRSGWHLGEAIAVLATILFIVLAFTAVGLAWSSVAARAVASVSLTHLTTGVLVLGTLLVFAFTMPLVSEDIKLTNHDFDYSAMTEEQQNDPNFDASTLPCVAIEETQTINHTEKTAWMLLLNPVVVIVESAPLIDPETFEKDGRASPGIFAVLHQHVSGARMGPEQPQAYNGCTGDYGDQDAYAKRQRAEALYPTNPVPGLALASVLLVGSMWFVVRRLRVPYKTLRAGTRVA
;
A
#
# COMPACT_ATOMS: atom_id res chain seq x y z
N MET A 1 22.93 33.84 73.31
CA MET A 1 24.09 33.44 72.44
C MET A 1 23.74 32.12 71.78
N THR A 2 23.26 32.15 70.58
CA THR A 2 22.91 30.96 69.78
C THR A 2 23.95 30.80 68.66
N THR A 3 24.72 29.74 68.75
CA THR A 3 25.76 29.35 67.78
C THR A 3 25.15 28.99 66.44
N PRO A 4 25.66 29.49 65.30
CA PRO A 4 25.17 29.14 63.95
C PRO A 4 25.66 27.72 63.60
N THR A 5 24.73 26.84 63.24
CA THR A 5 24.98 25.49 62.73
C THR A 5 25.62 25.61 61.35
N GLN A 6 26.89 25.27 61.23
CA GLN A 6 27.57 25.14 59.92
C GLN A 6 26.98 23.98 59.15
N THR A 7 26.25 24.30 58.10
CA THR A 7 25.82 23.33 57.08
C THR A 7 27.04 22.87 56.27
N ARG A 8 27.40 21.61 56.44
CA ARG A 8 28.46 20.93 55.64
C ARG A 8 28.12 21.01 54.17
N PRO A 9 29.03 21.48 53.28
CA PRO A 9 28.77 21.48 51.87
C PRO A 9 28.61 20.03 51.36
N VAL A 10 27.45 19.73 50.79
CA VAL A 10 27.20 18.47 50.10
C VAL A 10 28.21 18.38 48.92
N ARG A 11 29.16 17.47 49.06
CA ARG A 11 30.14 17.15 47.99
C ARG A 11 29.37 16.76 46.76
N ALA A 12 29.30 17.64 45.78
CA ALA A 12 28.75 17.31 44.43
C ALA A 12 29.54 16.13 43.88
N ALA A 13 28.90 15.01 43.73
CA ALA A 13 29.47 13.86 43.05
C ALA A 13 29.88 14.30 41.65
N SER A 14 31.19 14.23 41.34
CA SER A 14 31.79 14.53 40.04
C SER A 14 31.46 13.44 39.04
N GLY A 15 30.16 13.16 38.86
CA GLY A 15 29.65 12.36 37.77
C GLY A 15 29.68 13.19 36.49
N LYS A 16 30.36 12.73 35.42
CA LYS A 16 30.27 13.33 34.09
C LYS A 16 28.79 13.60 33.81
N ALA A 17 28.46 14.87 33.54
CA ALA A 17 27.10 15.25 33.20
C ALA A 17 26.56 14.36 32.06
N PRO A 18 25.34 13.81 32.18
CA PRO A 18 24.80 12.90 31.19
C PRO A 18 24.80 13.56 29.81
N ARG A 19 25.34 12.83 28.82
CA ARG A 19 25.53 13.31 27.45
C ARG A 19 24.24 13.37 26.61
N GLY A 20 23.11 13.75 27.22
CA GLY A 20 21.77 13.67 26.58
C GLY A 20 21.12 12.30 26.80
N ASN A 21 19.83 12.17 26.45
CA ASN A 21 19.20 10.86 26.54
C ASN A 21 19.81 9.89 25.50
N PRO A 22 19.95 8.60 25.85
CA PRO A 22 20.54 7.59 24.96
C PRO A 22 19.74 7.45 23.66
N TRP A 23 20.43 7.03 22.59
CA TRP A 23 19.78 6.74 21.31
C TRP A 23 19.04 5.40 21.32
N HIS A 24 19.65 4.42 21.98
CA HIS A 24 19.25 3.02 21.85
C HIS A 24 17.98 2.73 22.62
N PRO A 25 16.96 2.13 21.95
CA PRO A 25 15.77 1.66 22.62
C PRO A 25 16.11 0.47 23.52
N THR A 26 15.43 0.38 24.66
CA THR A 26 15.44 -0.76 25.56
C THR A 26 14.07 -1.42 25.56
N PHE A 27 14.00 -2.74 25.62
CA PHE A 27 12.70 -3.43 25.62
C PHE A 27 11.77 -2.91 26.74
N ARG A 28 12.32 -2.72 27.95
CA ARG A 28 11.54 -2.20 29.09
C ARG A 28 11.10 -0.75 28.88
N GLY A 29 11.96 0.09 28.32
CA GLY A 29 11.66 1.50 28.02
C GLY A 29 10.58 1.63 26.96
N VAL A 30 10.69 0.89 25.86
CA VAL A 30 9.68 0.83 24.79
C VAL A 30 8.34 0.34 25.33
N ALA A 31 8.32 -0.75 26.11
CA ALA A 31 7.09 -1.29 26.69
C ALA A 31 6.44 -0.29 27.66
N LEU A 32 7.25 0.41 28.49
CA LEU A 32 6.75 1.44 29.38
C LEU A 32 6.16 2.63 28.63
N ALA A 33 6.88 3.15 27.63
CA ALA A 33 6.42 4.26 26.80
C ALA A 33 5.13 3.88 26.03
N ALA A 34 5.05 2.68 25.45
CA ALA A 34 3.85 2.17 24.81
C ALA A 34 2.67 2.06 25.78
N ARG A 35 2.91 1.53 27.00
CA ARG A 35 1.86 1.42 28.02
C ARG A 35 1.30 2.78 28.42
N ILE A 36 2.17 3.78 28.64
CA ILE A 36 1.74 5.16 28.95
C ILE A 36 0.85 5.69 27.84
N GLU A 37 1.28 5.55 26.58
CA GLU A 37 0.54 6.03 25.41
C GLU A 37 -0.82 5.32 25.26
N LEU A 38 -0.87 3.99 25.44
CA LEU A 38 -2.11 3.20 25.39
C LEU A 38 -3.10 3.60 26.49
N LEU A 39 -2.61 3.88 27.71
CA LEU A 39 -3.47 4.32 28.81
C LEU A 39 -4.09 5.69 28.52
N ARG A 40 -3.34 6.60 27.90
CA ARG A 40 -3.83 7.94 27.51
C ARG A 40 -4.87 7.88 26.37
N ARG A 41 -4.77 6.88 25.50
CA ARG A 41 -5.67 6.69 24.35
C ARG A 41 -6.91 5.86 24.66
N ARG A 42 -7.19 5.57 25.94
CA ARG A 42 -8.41 4.84 26.28
C ARG A 42 -9.64 5.61 25.81
N PRO A 43 -10.50 4.97 24.98
CA PRO A 43 -11.68 5.63 24.47
C PRO A 43 -12.64 5.96 25.61
N SER A 44 -13.31 7.11 25.49
CA SER A 44 -14.43 7.44 26.36
C SER A 44 -15.63 6.52 26.06
N THR A 45 -16.65 6.55 26.91
CA THR A 45 -17.90 5.79 26.66
C THR A 45 -18.49 6.08 25.27
N LYS A 46 -18.47 7.36 24.85
CA LYS A 46 -18.89 7.76 23.49
C LYS A 46 -18.00 7.14 22.39
N GLY A 47 -16.69 7.03 22.64
CA GLY A 47 -15.75 6.37 21.74
C GLY A 47 -16.06 4.89 21.56
N TYR A 48 -16.38 4.18 22.61
CA TYR A 48 -16.80 2.77 22.53
C TYR A 48 -18.09 2.59 21.71
N VAL A 49 -19.06 3.50 21.83
CA VAL A 49 -20.28 3.47 21.02
C VAL A 49 -19.95 3.66 19.54
N VAL A 50 -19.09 4.62 19.19
CA VAL A 50 -18.65 4.84 17.80
C VAL A 50 -17.95 3.59 17.26
N TYR A 51 -17.04 2.99 18.03
CA TYR A 51 -16.39 1.73 17.61
C TYR A 51 -17.39 0.60 17.42
N GLY A 52 -18.37 0.47 18.31
CA GLY A 52 -19.44 -0.54 18.18
C GLY A 52 -20.28 -0.35 16.92
N ILE A 53 -20.67 0.88 16.59
CA ILE A 53 -21.41 1.20 15.35
C ILE A 53 -20.55 0.89 14.12
N THR A 54 -19.28 1.31 14.12
CA THR A 54 -18.36 1.04 13.01
C THR A 54 -18.16 -0.46 12.81
N PHE A 55 -17.99 -1.22 13.89
CA PHE A 55 -17.89 -2.68 13.85
C PHE A 55 -19.17 -3.31 13.27
N ALA A 56 -20.33 -2.91 13.76
CA ALA A 56 -21.61 -3.41 13.23
C ALA A 56 -21.78 -3.10 11.73
N ALA A 57 -21.38 -1.90 11.29
CA ALA A 57 -21.44 -1.51 9.89
C ALA A 57 -20.49 -2.36 9.02
N ILE A 58 -19.26 -2.63 9.49
CA ILE A 58 -18.29 -3.49 8.79
C ILE A 58 -18.85 -4.92 8.65
N ILE A 59 -19.39 -5.48 9.73
CA ILE A 59 -20.01 -6.82 9.70
C ILE A 59 -21.23 -6.85 8.76
N ALA A 60 -22.09 -5.84 8.81
CA ALA A 60 -23.26 -5.77 7.93
C ALA A 60 -22.87 -5.71 6.45
N LEU A 61 -21.87 -4.87 6.10
CA LEU A 61 -21.33 -4.79 4.73
C LEU A 61 -20.72 -6.10 4.28
N GLY A 62 -20.00 -6.78 5.18
CA GLY A 62 -19.40 -8.05 4.88
C GLY A 62 -20.42 -9.18 4.68
N VAL A 63 -21.46 -9.22 5.51
CA VAL A 63 -22.57 -10.15 5.34
C VAL A 63 -23.30 -9.89 4.02
N LEU A 64 -23.55 -8.61 3.70
CA LEU A 64 -24.17 -8.24 2.42
C LEU A 64 -23.31 -8.67 1.22
N ALA A 65 -22.00 -8.44 1.27
CA ALA A 65 -21.06 -8.89 0.23
C ALA A 65 -21.07 -10.44 0.11
N ALA A 66 -21.08 -11.15 1.22
CA ALA A 66 -21.12 -12.60 1.26
C ALA A 66 -22.43 -13.19 0.67
N VAL A 67 -23.56 -12.55 0.95
CA VAL A 67 -24.87 -12.95 0.38
C VAL A 67 -24.92 -12.69 -1.12
N LYS A 68 -24.33 -11.57 -1.58
CA LYS A 68 -24.27 -11.25 -3.02
C LYS A 68 -23.30 -12.13 -3.80
N ALA A 69 -22.24 -12.61 -3.18
CA ALA A 69 -21.25 -13.49 -3.82
C ALA A 69 -21.80 -14.91 -4.14
N GLY A 70 -22.97 -15.27 -3.60
CA GLY A 70 -23.58 -16.58 -3.86
C GLY A 70 -22.87 -17.75 -3.14
N PRO A 71 -23.31 -19.00 -3.40
CA PRO A 71 -22.77 -20.20 -2.76
C PRO A 71 -21.45 -20.68 -3.36
N ASP A 72 -21.06 -20.18 -4.53
CA ASP A 72 -19.91 -20.65 -5.26
C ASP A 72 -18.57 -20.24 -4.60
N LYS A 73 -17.55 -21.05 -4.80
CA LYS A 73 -16.18 -20.71 -4.35
C LYS A 73 -15.68 -19.49 -5.13
N ASN A 74 -15.52 -18.37 -4.44
CA ASN A 74 -15.14 -17.12 -5.04
C ASN A 74 -14.16 -16.35 -4.11
N SER A 75 -12.98 -16.05 -4.61
CA SER A 75 -11.95 -15.32 -3.86
C SER A 75 -12.26 -13.83 -3.71
N VAL A 76 -13.15 -13.26 -4.55
CA VAL A 76 -13.45 -11.80 -4.59
C VAL A 76 -13.83 -11.25 -3.23
N ALA A 77 -14.70 -11.95 -2.47
CA ALA A 77 -15.11 -11.48 -1.15
C ALA A 77 -13.93 -11.42 -0.17
N PHE A 78 -13.04 -12.42 -0.21
CA PHE A 78 -11.83 -12.45 0.63
C PHE A 78 -10.86 -11.34 0.26
N GLU A 79 -10.61 -11.15 -1.03
CA GLU A 79 -9.72 -10.11 -1.56
C GLU A 79 -10.26 -8.70 -1.26
N LEU A 80 -11.57 -8.48 -1.36
CA LEU A 80 -12.21 -7.21 -0.93
C LEU A 80 -11.99 -6.94 0.56
N VAL A 81 -12.08 -7.96 1.41
CA VAL A 81 -11.79 -7.82 2.85
C VAL A 81 -10.33 -7.47 3.07
N LEU A 82 -9.39 -8.07 2.33
CA LEU A 82 -7.96 -7.73 2.40
C LEU A 82 -7.71 -6.28 1.98
N ILE A 83 -8.35 -5.81 0.89
CA ILE A 83 -8.28 -4.41 0.46
C ILE A 83 -8.86 -3.48 1.52
N LEU A 84 -9.99 -3.85 2.14
CA LEU A 84 -10.59 -3.09 3.23
C LEU A 84 -9.65 -2.99 4.44
N ILE A 85 -8.99 -4.08 4.82
CA ILE A 85 -7.99 -4.11 5.91
C ILE A 85 -6.82 -3.20 5.58
N LEU A 86 -6.28 -3.24 4.35
CA LEU A 86 -5.23 -2.34 3.90
C LEU A 86 -5.69 -0.88 4.00
N GLY A 87 -6.82 -0.54 3.38
CA GLY A 87 -7.34 0.83 3.33
C GLY A 87 -7.63 1.38 4.73
N ALA A 88 -8.35 0.61 5.57
CA ALA A 88 -8.62 0.98 6.96
C ALA A 88 -7.33 1.12 7.77
N GLY A 89 -6.38 0.19 7.61
CA GLY A 89 -5.09 0.24 8.28
C GLY A 89 -4.27 1.47 7.90
N MET A 90 -4.24 1.82 6.61
CA MET A 90 -3.54 3.02 6.09
C MET A 90 -4.23 4.33 6.47
N LEU A 91 -5.49 4.30 6.88
CA LEU A 91 -6.19 5.48 7.43
C LEU A 91 -5.99 5.56 8.95
N ILE A 92 -6.23 4.48 9.69
CA ILE A 92 -6.26 4.47 11.15
C ILE A 92 -4.84 4.60 11.74
N GLY A 93 -3.92 3.72 11.35
CA GLY A 93 -2.57 3.69 11.92
C GLY A 93 -1.82 5.01 11.78
N PRO A 94 -1.67 5.55 10.57
CA PRO A 94 -1.03 6.83 10.33
C PRO A 94 -1.72 8.02 11.03
N SER A 95 -3.07 8.06 11.07
CA SER A 95 -3.80 9.13 11.76
C SER A 95 -3.51 9.14 13.27
N LEU A 96 -3.46 7.95 13.89
CA LEU A 96 -3.14 7.81 15.31
C LEU A 96 -1.72 8.28 15.62
N SER A 97 -0.76 7.96 14.78
CA SER A 97 0.64 8.32 14.97
C SER A 97 0.94 9.78 14.62
N ALA A 98 0.25 10.33 13.61
CA ALA A 98 0.44 11.70 13.15
C ALA A 98 0.12 12.77 14.21
N THR A 99 -0.63 12.44 15.26
CA THR A 99 -0.96 13.36 16.37
C THR A 99 -0.19 13.06 17.65
N SER A 100 0.69 12.07 17.65
CA SER A 100 1.27 11.54 18.88
C SER A 100 2.35 12.43 19.49
N ILE A 101 3.25 13.00 18.70
CA ILE A 101 4.36 13.84 19.19
C ILE A 101 3.94 15.29 19.33
N ASN A 102 3.34 15.86 18.30
CA ASN A 102 2.87 17.25 18.34
C ASN A 102 1.73 17.45 19.34
N GLY A 103 0.89 16.45 19.59
CA GLY A 103 -0.10 16.44 20.68
C GLY A 103 0.59 16.57 22.05
N ASP A 104 1.58 15.72 22.31
CA ASP A 104 2.35 15.78 23.55
C ASP A 104 3.07 17.13 23.73
N SER A 105 3.57 17.70 22.64
CA SER A 105 4.21 19.01 22.67
C SER A 105 3.20 20.12 23.02
N SER A 106 2.02 20.10 22.40
CA SER A 106 0.97 21.10 22.64
C SER A 106 0.36 21.02 24.05
N GLU A 107 0.32 19.80 24.62
CA GLU A 107 -0.13 19.55 25.99
C GLU A 107 0.97 19.78 27.04
N GLY A 108 2.21 20.10 26.63
CA GLY A 108 3.34 20.29 27.53
C GLY A 108 3.88 19.00 28.19
N VAL A 109 3.48 17.82 27.69
CA VAL A 109 3.86 16.51 28.24
C VAL A 109 5.18 16.02 27.67
N LEU A 110 5.56 16.47 26.46
CA LEU A 110 6.77 15.99 25.78
C LEU A 110 8.06 16.32 26.57
N ALA A 111 8.18 17.55 27.10
CA ALA A 111 9.38 17.97 27.81
C ALA A 111 9.59 17.16 29.11
N PRO A 112 8.60 16.96 29.99
CA PRO A 112 8.74 16.03 31.11
C PRO A 112 9.14 14.62 30.72
N LEU A 113 8.58 14.06 29.64
CA LEU A 113 8.95 12.72 29.18
C LEU A 113 10.41 12.66 28.71
N GLN A 114 10.91 13.69 28.02
CA GLN A 114 12.31 13.77 27.60
C GLN A 114 13.29 13.94 28.78
N MET A 115 12.84 14.45 29.92
CA MET A 115 13.64 14.59 31.14
C MET A 115 13.70 13.29 31.96
N THR A 116 12.91 12.29 31.63
CA THR A 116 12.96 10.97 32.26
C THR A 116 14.20 10.16 31.86
N ARG A 117 14.36 8.96 32.40
CA ARG A 117 15.41 8.00 31.99
C ARG A 117 15.11 7.30 30.66
N LEU A 118 13.98 7.59 30.03
CA LEU A 118 13.63 6.99 28.74
C LEU A 118 14.54 7.56 27.65
N SER A 119 15.04 6.67 26.79
CA SER A 119 15.82 7.07 25.62
C SER A 119 14.92 7.69 24.55
N ALA A 120 15.51 8.45 23.61
CA ALA A 120 14.78 8.92 22.43
C ALA A 120 14.21 7.75 21.61
N GLY A 121 14.94 6.64 21.56
CA GLY A 121 14.46 5.40 20.94
C GLY A 121 13.29 4.79 21.69
N ASP A 122 13.33 4.74 23.05
CA ASP A 122 12.21 4.21 23.83
C ASP A 122 10.92 4.96 23.54
N LEU A 123 10.99 6.30 23.49
CA LEU A 123 9.84 7.15 23.18
C LEU A 123 9.33 6.94 21.76
N ALA A 124 10.23 6.94 20.76
CA ALA A 124 9.86 6.78 19.36
C ALA A 124 9.20 5.41 19.08
N PHE A 125 9.88 4.33 19.47
CA PHE A 125 9.35 2.98 19.27
C PHE A 125 8.13 2.68 20.15
N GLY A 126 8.07 3.23 21.37
CA GLY A 126 6.90 3.11 22.24
C GLY A 126 5.65 3.75 21.62
N LYS A 127 5.77 4.94 21.06
CA LYS A 127 4.66 5.63 20.35
C LYS A 127 4.24 4.93 19.09
N LEU A 128 5.20 4.44 18.28
CA LEU A 128 4.90 3.63 17.10
C LEU A 128 4.14 2.37 17.50
N LEU A 129 4.65 1.63 18.48
CA LEU A 129 4.05 0.38 18.96
C LEU A 129 2.64 0.61 19.51
N ALA A 130 2.42 1.66 20.29
CA ALA A 130 1.11 2.00 20.82
C ALA A 130 0.10 2.31 19.69
N SER A 131 0.49 3.13 18.70
CA SER A 131 -0.36 3.46 17.56
C SER A 131 -0.69 2.21 16.73
N TRP A 132 0.31 1.36 16.49
CA TRP A 132 0.14 0.13 15.76
C TRP A 132 -0.74 -0.89 16.49
N ILE A 133 -0.58 -1.06 17.81
CA ILE A 133 -1.45 -1.93 18.64
C ILE A 133 -2.91 -1.47 18.57
N VAL A 134 -3.18 -0.17 18.68
CA VAL A 134 -4.55 0.35 18.56
C VAL A 134 -5.11 0.11 17.14
N CYS A 135 -4.29 0.31 16.12
CA CYS A 135 -4.66 0.00 14.74
C CYS A 135 -4.97 -1.50 14.57
N LEU A 136 -4.10 -2.38 15.07
CA LEU A 136 -4.34 -3.83 15.05
C LEU A 136 -5.61 -4.21 15.79
N ALA A 137 -5.87 -3.63 16.96
CA ALA A 137 -7.10 -3.89 17.70
C ALA A 137 -8.35 -3.49 16.91
N ALA A 138 -8.28 -2.37 16.16
CA ALA A 138 -9.35 -1.97 15.25
C ALA A 138 -9.50 -2.96 14.07
N LEU A 139 -8.39 -3.39 13.45
CA LEU A 139 -8.41 -4.35 12.35
C LEU A 139 -8.87 -5.76 12.79
N LEU A 140 -8.58 -6.16 14.03
CA LEU A 140 -9.07 -7.44 14.59
C LEU A 140 -10.59 -7.52 14.61
N THR A 141 -11.30 -6.40 14.59
CA THR A 141 -12.77 -6.40 14.47
C THR A 141 -13.26 -6.97 13.14
N THR A 142 -12.42 -6.99 12.10
CA THR A 142 -12.74 -7.58 10.80
C THR A 142 -12.50 -9.10 10.75
N THR A 143 -11.91 -9.69 11.78
CA THR A 143 -11.54 -11.13 11.79
C THR A 143 -12.70 -12.10 11.52
N PRO A 144 -13.92 -11.91 12.06
CA PRO A 144 -15.02 -12.81 11.76
C PRO A 144 -15.38 -12.80 10.27
N LEU A 145 -15.36 -11.60 9.66
CA LEU A 145 -15.60 -11.44 8.23
C LEU A 145 -14.48 -12.03 7.39
N LEU A 146 -13.23 -11.79 7.78
CA LEU A 146 -12.05 -12.34 7.13
C LEU A 146 -12.07 -13.87 7.17
N ALA A 147 -12.35 -14.47 8.33
CA ALA A 147 -12.44 -15.91 8.49
C ALA A 147 -13.56 -16.53 7.62
N TYR A 148 -14.74 -15.92 7.60
CA TYR A 148 -15.82 -16.35 6.74
C TYR A 148 -15.45 -16.27 5.25
N ALA A 149 -14.92 -15.13 4.79
CA ALA A 149 -14.54 -14.94 3.40
C ALA A 149 -13.40 -15.89 2.98
N TYR A 150 -12.45 -16.16 3.90
CA TYR A 150 -11.38 -17.13 3.67
C TYR A 150 -11.92 -18.55 3.38
N THR A 151 -12.93 -19.02 4.11
CA THR A 151 -13.50 -20.37 3.86
C THR A 151 -14.08 -20.55 2.45
N ARG A 152 -14.37 -19.44 1.75
CA ARG A 152 -14.90 -19.40 0.40
C ARG A 152 -13.87 -19.09 -0.68
N SER A 153 -12.67 -18.63 -0.29
CA SER A 153 -11.68 -18.09 -1.23
C SER A 153 -10.97 -19.15 -2.07
N GLY A 154 -10.86 -20.38 -1.55
CA GLY A 154 -10.03 -21.42 -2.17
C GLY A 154 -8.53 -21.18 -2.05
N TRP A 155 -8.09 -20.19 -1.27
CA TRP A 155 -6.67 -19.93 -1.01
C TRP A 155 -6.10 -20.88 0.02
N HIS A 156 -4.80 -21.19 -0.10
CA HIS A 156 -4.08 -21.90 0.95
C HIS A 156 -3.81 -20.97 2.14
N LEU A 157 -3.83 -21.54 3.35
CA LEU A 157 -3.63 -20.76 4.58
C LEU A 157 -2.31 -20.00 4.59
N GLY A 158 -1.24 -20.59 4.07
CA GLY A 158 0.07 -19.95 3.98
C GLY A 158 0.06 -18.68 3.12
N GLU A 159 -0.64 -18.71 1.99
CA GLU A 159 -0.81 -17.57 1.07
C GLU A 159 -1.61 -16.44 1.73
N ALA A 160 -2.73 -16.79 2.36
CA ALA A 160 -3.55 -15.85 3.09
C ALA A 160 -2.77 -15.15 4.22
N ILE A 161 -1.97 -15.90 4.97
CA ILE A 161 -1.10 -15.36 6.04
C ILE A 161 -0.01 -14.46 5.44
N ALA A 162 0.62 -14.85 4.32
CA ALA A 162 1.67 -14.07 3.68
C ALA A 162 1.15 -12.70 3.21
N VAL A 163 0.00 -12.68 2.55
CA VAL A 163 -0.64 -11.42 2.11
C VAL A 163 -1.06 -10.57 3.31
N LEU A 164 -1.66 -11.17 4.34
CA LEU A 164 -2.05 -10.45 5.55
C LEU A 164 -0.82 -9.86 6.27
N ALA A 165 0.28 -10.61 6.36
CA ALA A 165 1.54 -10.13 6.94
C ALA A 165 2.12 -8.95 6.12
N THR A 166 2.05 -9.02 4.80
CA THR A 166 2.43 -7.91 3.90
C THR A 166 1.59 -6.67 4.17
N ILE A 167 0.26 -6.82 4.28
CA ILE A 167 -0.64 -5.70 4.62
C ILE A 167 -0.25 -5.07 5.95
N LEU A 168 -0.08 -5.88 7.00
CA LEU A 168 0.26 -5.39 8.33
C LEU A 168 1.64 -4.70 8.36
N PHE A 169 2.60 -5.18 7.58
CA PHE A 169 3.90 -4.55 7.44
C PHE A 169 3.81 -3.19 6.73
N ILE A 170 3.04 -3.09 5.65
CA ILE A 170 2.78 -1.82 4.96
C ILE A 170 2.11 -0.82 5.92
N VAL A 171 1.08 -1.25 6.64
CA VAL A 171 0.38 -0.40 7.63
C VAL A 171 1.35 0.09 8.72
N LEU A 172 2.26 -0.77 9.21
CA LEU A 172 3.31 -0.39 10.15
C LEU A 172 4.23 0.70 9.58
N ALA A 173 4.67 0.53 8.32
CA ALA A 173 5.53 1.51 7.65
C ALA A 173 4.85 2.88 7.52
N PHE A 174 3.58 2.91 7.11
CA PHE A 174 2.81 4.16 7.02
C PHE A 174 2.49 4.76 8.40
N THR A 175 2.32 3.94 9.43
CA THR A 175 2.21 4.41 10.81
C THR A 175 3.49 5.12 11.26
N ALA A 176 4.67 4.61 10.87
CA ALA A 176 5.94 5.28 11.12
C ALA A 176 6.08 6.61 10.37
N VAL A 177 5.59 6.69 9.11
CA VAL A 177 5.53 7.95 8.34
C VAL A 177 4.67 8.99 9.07
N GLY A 178 3.50 8.60 9.60
CA GLY A 178 2.65 9.49 10.40
C GLY A 178 3.38 10.03 11.62
N LEU A 179 4.13 9.17 12.33
CA LEU A 179 4.93 9.58 13.46
C LEU A 179 6.05 10.57 13.06
N ALA A 180 6.67 10.36 11.88
CA ALA A 180 7.68 11.27 11.36
C ALA A 180 7.09 12.67 11.10
N TRP A 181 5.95 12.77 10.43
CA TRP A 181 5.25 14.04 10.22
C TRP A 181 4.82 14.68 11.54
N SER A 182 4.40 13.89 12.55
CA SER A 182 4.09 14.38 13.90
C SER A 182 5.29 15.03 14.58
N SER A 183 6.50 14.60 14.25
CA SER A 183 7.73 15.17 14.83
C SER A 183 8.17 16.48 14.20
N VAL A 184 7.62 16.84 13.02
CA VAL A 184 7.98 18.05 12.25
C VAL A 184 6.92 19.12 12.34
N ALA A 185 5.66 18.74 12.13
CA ALA A 185 4.56 19.67 12.06
C ALA A 185 4.17 20.18 13.45
N ALA A 186 4.09 21.49 13.62
CA ALA A 186 3.70 22.12 14.88
C ALA A 186 2.21 21.91 15.22
N ARG A 187 1.36 21.66 14.22
CA ARG A 187 -0.09 21.49 14.40
C ARG A 187 -0.52 20.08 13.98
N ALA A 188 -1.37 19.47 14.77
CA ALA A 188 -1.91 18.12 14.51
C ALA A 188 -2.59 18.01 13.13
N VAL A 189 -3.38 19.01 12.74
CA VAL A 189 -4.05 19.03 11.42
C VAL A 189 -3.04 18.97 10.27
N ALA A 190 -1.98 19.78 10.33
CA ALA A 190 -0.95 19.78 9.29
C ALA A 190 -0.23 18.43 9.20
N SER A 191 0.08 17.82 10.36
CA SER A 191 0.71 16.50 10.41
C SER A 191 -0.16 15.41 9.79
N VAL A 192 -1.44 15.36 10.14
CA VAL A 192 -2.40 14.40 9.59
C VAL A 192 -2.55 14.61 8.08
N SER A 193 -2.70 15.86 7.61
CA SER A 193 -2.83 16.17 6.19
C SER A 193 -1.59 15.74 5.39
N LEU A 194 -0.37 16.04 5.88
CA LEU A 194 0.88 15.63 5.24
C LEU A 194 1.04 14.12 5.20
N THR A 195 0.61 13.44 6.26
CA THR A 195 0.63 11.98 6.33
C THR A 195 -0.28 11.36 5.27
N HIS A 196 -1.53 11.82 5.17
CA HIS A 196 -2.45 11.31 4.16
C HIS A 196 -2.10 11.76 2.73
N LEU A 197 -1.49 12.93 2.56
CA LEU A 197 -0.94 13.34 1.28
C LEU A 197 0.18 12.39 0.82
N THR A 198 1.10 12.03 1.73
CA THR A 198 2.16 11.05 1.43
C THR A 198 1.56 9.70 1.04
N THR A 199 0.55 9.23 1.77
CA THR A 199 -0.20 8.01 1.45
C THR A 199 -0.86 8.11 0.08
N GLY A 200 -1.57 9.21 -0.19
CA GLY A 200 -2.25 9.45 -1.47
C GLY A 200 -1.30 9.51 -2.66
N VAL A 201 -0.12 10.13 -2.48
CA VAL A 201 0.91 10.15 -3.53
C VAL A 201 1.43 8.74 -3.84
N LEU A 202 1.57 7.86 -2.85
CA LEU A 202 2.02 6.49 -3.10
C LEU A 202 0.90 5.60 -3.66
N VAL A 203 -0.36 5.83 -3.31
CA VAL A 203 -1.48 5.00 -3.81
C VAL A 203 -2.00 5.50 -5.15
N LEU A 204 -2.30 6.79 -5.27
CA LEU A 204 -2.88 7.37 -6.48
C LEU A 204 -1.81 7.97 -7.40
N GLY A 205 -0.78 8.62 -6.80
CA GLY A 205 0.25 9.31 -7.57
C GLY A 205 1.08 8.34 -8.41
N THR A 206 1.40 7.15 -7.94
CA THR A 206 2.13 6.14 -8.72
C THR A 206 1.36 5.73 -9.98
N LEU A 207 0.03 5.55 -9.87
CA LEU A 207 -0.83 5.22 -11.00
C LEU A 207 -0.92 6.38 -11.99
N LEU A 208 -1.08 7.61 -11.48
CA LEU A 208 -1.14 8.81 -12.32
C LEU A 208 0.17 9.04 -13.05
N VAL A 209 1.31 8.95 -12.35
CA VAL A 209 2.62 9.12 -12.98
C VAL A 209 2.85 8.05 -14.03
N PHE A 210 2.53 6.78 -13.75
CA PHE A 210 2.61 5.70 -14.74
C PHE A 210 1.76 6.03 -15.97
N ALA A 211 0.49 6.42 -15.80
CA ALA A 211 -0.38 6.77 -16.91
C ALA A 211 0.15 7.95 -17.74
N PHE A 212 0.69 8.99 -17.10
CA PHE A 212 1.28 10.14 -17.79
C PHE A 212 2.61 9.82 -18.49
N THR A 213 3.28 8.72 -18.14
CA THR A 213 4.50 8.29 -18.85
C THR A 213 4.21 7.51 -20.12
N MET A 214 3.00 7.00 -20.34
CA MET A 214 2.66 6.22 -21.56
C MET A 214 2.97 6.95 -22.85
N PRO A 215 2.58 8.22 -23.07
CA PRO A 215 2.92 8.94 -24.31
C PRO A 215 4.43 9.20 -24.48
N LEU A 216 5.20 9.16 -23.39
CA LEU A 216 6.65 9.39 -23.44
C LEU A 216 7.43 8.16 -23.88
N VAL A 217 6.80 6.99 -23.82
CA VAL A 217 7.40 5.69 -24.16
C VAL A 217 6.65 5.03 -25.32
N SER A 218 5.89 5.80 -26.09
CA SER A 218 5.18 5.33 -27.28
C SER A 218 6.11 5.33 -28.50
N GLU A 219 5.87 4.37 -29.39
CA GLU A 219 6.53 4.23 -30.69
C GLU A 219 5.48 3.94 -31.76
N ASP A 220 5.61 4.58 -32.92
CA ASP A 220 4.74 4.34 -34.06
C ASP A 220 5.40 3.32 -35.00
N ILE A 221 4.75 2.19 -35.18
CA ILE A 221 5.18 1.12 -36.09
C ILE A 221 4.30 1.16 -37.34
N LYS A 222 4.93 1.17 -38.50
CA LYS A 222 4.24 1.05 -39.77
C LYS A 222 4.14 -0.42 -40.19
N LEU A 223 2.93 -0.86 -40.46
CA LEU A 223 2.62 -2.21 -40.95
C LEU A 223 2.06 -2.10 -42.34
N THR A 224 2.46 -3.02 -43.21
CA THR A 224 1.86 -3.17 -44.53
C THR A 224 0.98 -4.41 -44.47
N ASN A 225 -0.31 -4.20 -44.27
CA ASN A 225 -1.33 -5.25 -44.35
C ASN A 225 -1.78 -5.45 -45.78
N HIS A 226 -2.20 -6.65 -46.13
CA HIS A 226 -2.81 -6.93 -47.40
C HIS A 226 -4.26 -7.32 -47.16
N ASP A 227 -5.18 -6.66 -47.85
CA ASP A 227 -6.61 -6.97 -47.75
C ASP A 227 -7.31 -6.69 -49.08
N PHE A 228 -8.53 -7.20 -49.22
CA PHE A 228 -9.35 -6.93 -50.38
C PHE A 228 -9.78 -5.47 -50.45
N ASP A 229 -9.78 -4.88 -51.64
CA ASP A 229 -10.23 -3.49 -51.82
C ASP A 229 -11.75 -3.40 -51.80
N TYR A 230 -12.30 -3.28 -50.61
CA TYR A 230 -13.75 -3.09 -50.42
C TYR A 230 -14.26 -1.76 -50.94
N SER A 231 -13.39 -0.79 -51.25
CA SER A 231 -13.80 0.47 -51.86
C SER A 231 -14.15 0.32 -53.34
N ALA A 232 -13.69 -0.76 -54.00
CA ALA A 232 -14.00 -1.11 -55.35
C ALA A 232 -15.36 -1.83 -55.52
N MET A 233 -16.06 -2.14 -54.39
CA MET A 233 -17.38 -2.79 -54.44
C MET A 233 -18.44 -1.86 -55.03
N THR A 234 -19.28 -2.42 -55.93
CA THR A 234 -20.49 -1.74 -56.41
C THR A 234 -21.61 -1.79 -55.37
N GLU A 235 -22.61 -0.89 -55.46
CA GLU A 235 -23.77 -0.91 -54.57
C GLU A 235 -24.53 -2.26 -54.56
N GLU A 236 -24.59 -2.94 -55.71
CA GLU A 236 -25.18 -4.28 -55.85
C GLU A 236 -24.39 -5.33 -55.08
N GLN A 237 -23.06 -5.28 -55.14
CA GLN A 237 -22.16 -6.19 -54.43
C GLN A 237 -22.19 -5.96 -52.92
N GLN A 238 -22.32 -4.70 -52.48
CA GLN A 238 -22.45 -4.38 -51.02
C GLN A 238 -23.73 -4.93 -50.39
N ASN A 239 -24.81 -5.06 -51.22
CA ASN A 239 -26.10 -5.54 -50.72
C ASN A 239 -26.31 -7.06 -50.97
N ASP A 240 -25.38 -7.75 -51.62
CA ASP A 240 -25.46 -9.19 -51.84
C ASP A 240 -24.88 -9.96 -50.64
N PRO A 241 -25.69 -10.67 -49.85
CA PRO A 241 -25.21 -11.46 -48.73
C PRO A 241 -24.35 -12.66 -49.13
N ASN A 242 -24.33 -13.05 -50.41
CA ASN A 242 -23.52 -14.14 -50.94
C ASN A 242 -22.32 -13.67 -51.74
N PHE A 243 -22.00 -12.38 -51.70
CA PHE A 243 -20.88 -11.84 -52.44
C PHE A 243 -19.54 -12.43 -51.95
N ASP A 244 -18.76 -12.95 -52.90
CA ASP A 244 -17.43 -13.51 -52.63
C ASP A 244 -16.37 -12.39 -52.70
N ALA A 245 -15.89 -11.94 -51.54
CA ALA A 245 -14.87 -10.90 -51.44
C ALA A 245 -13.54 -11.28 -52.11
N SER A 246 -13.29 -12.57 -52.34
CA SER A 246 -12.08 -13.05 -53.05
C SER A 246 -11.99 -12.62 -54.50
N THR A 247 -13.10 -12.12 -55.08
CA THR A 247 -13.14 -11.57 -56.42
C THR A 247 -12.62 -10.14 -56.51
N LEU A 248 -12.45 -9.45 -55.39
CA LEU A 248 -11.91 -8.09 -55.32
C LEU A 248 -10.38 -8.09 -55.48
N PRO A 249 -9.80 -6.99 -55.98
CA PRO A 249 -8.35 -6.85 -56.05
C PRO A 249 -7.76 -6.83 -54.62
N CYS A 250 -6.63 -7.50 -54.43
CA CYS A 250 -5.86 -7.44 -53.21
C CYS A 250 -4.94 -6.21 -53.23
N VAL A 251 -5.04 -5.39 -52.20
CA VAL A 251 -4.27 -4.14 -52.11
C VAL A 251 -3.44 -4.13 -50.84
N ALA A 252 -2.29 -3.45 -50.89
CA ALA A 252 -1.47 -3.21 -49.71
C ALA A 252 -1.99 -1.95 -48.99
N ILE A 253 -2.27 -2.09 -47.69
CA ILE A 253 -2.75 -1.02 -46.84
C ILE A 253 -1.66 -0.71 -45.81
N GLU A 254 -1.13 0.50 -45.87
CA GLU A 254 -0.20 0.97 -44.81
C GLU A 254 -0.99 1.45 -43.60
N GLU A 255 -0.76 0.81 -42.48
CA GLU A 255 -1.36 1.16 -41.17
C GLU A 255 -0.28 1.55 -40.17
N THR A 256 -0.50 2.64 -39.45
CA THR A 256 0.39 3.04 -38.36
C THR A 256 -0.25 2.65 -37.06
N GLN A 257 0.41 1.77 -36.31
CA GLN A 257 -0.01 1.38 -34.97
C GLN A 257 0.94 1.96 -33.91
N THR A 258 0.36 2.65 -32.92
CA THR A 258 1.14 3.18 -31.78
C THR A 258 1.24 2.11 -30.69
N ILE A 259 2.44 1.70 -30.35
CA ILE A 259 2.71 0.80 -29.22
C ILE A 259 3.30 1.58 -28.05
N ASN A 260 2.97 1.17 -26.83
CA ASN A 260 3.46 1.80 -25.61
C ASN A 260 4.42 0.85 -24.89
N HIS A 261 5.69 1.24 -24.78
CA HIS A 261 6.75 0.49 -24.09
C HIS A 261 6.61 0.61 -22.57
N THR A 262 5.50 0.10 -22.04
CA THR A 262 5.14 0.19 -20.62
C THR A 262 6.14 -0.52 -19.70
N GLU A 263 6.90 -1.50 -20.22
CA GLU A 263 7.95 -2.21 -19.48
C GLU A 263 9.04 -1.27 -18.96
N LYS A 264 9.27 -0.14 -19.63
CA LYS A 264 10.25 0.87 -19.21
C LYS A 264 9.81 1.62 -17.94
N THR A 265 8.52 1.72 -17.68
CA THR A 265 7.93 2.53 -16.59
C THR A 265 7.12 1.71 -15.59
N ALA A 266 6.82 0.44 -15.86
CA ALA A 266 6.02 -0.46 -15.02
C ALA A 266 6.59 -0.65 -13.59
N TRP A 267 7.90 -0.43 -13.39
CA TRP A 267 8.51 -0.48 -12.07
C TRP A 267 7.86 0.49 -11.08
N MET A 268 7.25 1.60 -11.57
CA MET A 268 6.52 2.57 -10.74
C MET A 268 5.29 1.94 -10.09
N LEU A 269 4.61 1.03 -10.79
CA LEU A 269 3.47 0.29 -10.27
C LEU A 269 3.85 -0.59 -9.09
N LEU A 270 5.05 -1.18 -9.11
CA LEU A 270 5.55 -2.05 -8.04
C LEU A 270 5.84 -1.30 -6.73
N LEU A 271 5.86 0.05 -6.76
CA LEU A 271 6.00 0.88 -5.55
C LEU A 271 4.64 1.17 -4.90
N ASN A 272 3.54 0.87 -5.59
CA ASN A 272 2.19 1.09 -5.08
C ASN A 272 1.83 0.06 -4.00
N PRO A 273 1.40 0.47 -2.79
CA PRO A 273 1.09 -0.47 -1.71
C PRO A 273 -0.05 -1.46 -2.06
N VAL A 274 -0.99 -1.09 -2.94
CA VAL A 274 -2.04 -2.01 -3.40
C VAL A 274 -1.44 -3.06 -4.34
N VAL A 275 -0.57 -2.64 -5.26
CA VAL A 275 0.12 -3.58 -6.17
C VAL A 275 1.02 -4.54 -5.38
N VAL A 276 1.66 -4.07 -4.30
CA VAL A 276 2.51 -4.95 -3.46
C VAL A 276 1.70 -6.12 -2.87
N ILE A 277 0.47 -5.88 -2.41
CA ILE A 277 -0.36 -6.98 -1.89
C ILE A 277 -0.86 -7.90 -3.01
N VAL A 278 -1.17 -7.35 -4.18
CA VAL A 278 -1.54 -8.13 -5.38
C VAL A 278 -0.37 -9.02 -5.80
N GLU A 279 0.83 -8.47 -5.86
CA GLU A 279 2.06 -9.23 -6.18
C GLU A 279 2.50 -10.20 -5.06
N SER A 280 1.86 -10.18 -3.90
CA SER A 280 2.05 -11.15 -2.82
C SER A 280 1.00 -12.26 -2.82
N ALA A 281 0.00 -12.17 -3.71
CA ALA A 281 -1.08 -13.12 -3.83
C ALA A 281 -0.68 -14.36 -4.68
N PRO A 282 -1.38 -15.49 -4.55
CA PRO A 282 -1.12 -16.65 -5.38
C PRO A 282 -1.49 -16.41 -6.84
N LEU A 283 -0.69 -16.97 -7.76
CA LEU A 283 -1.01 -17.00 -9.17
C LEU A 283 -2.13 -17.97 -9.47
N ILE A 284 -3.03 -17.62 -10.38
CA ILE A 284 -4.14 -18.45 -10.82
C ILE A 284 -4.00 -18.67 -12.32
N ASP A 285 -3.87 -19.94 -12.72
CA ASP A 285 -3.84 -20.31 -14.14
C ASP A 285 -5.26 -20.23 -14.74
N PRO A 286 -5.49 -19.41 -15.78
CA PRO A 286 -6.79 -19.30 -16.42
C PRO A 286 -7.34 -20.63 -16.97
N GLU A 287 -6.49 -21.59 -17.38
CA GLU A 287 -6.95 -22.88 -17.90
C GLU A 287 -7.44 -23.84 -16.82
N THR A 288 -6.92 -23.74 -15.61
CA THR A 288 -7.33 -24.59 -14.49
C THR A 288 -8.53 -24.03 -13.73
N PHE A 289 -8.82 -22.76 -13.95
CA PHE A 289 -9.83 -22.00 -13.26
C PHE A 289 -11.23 -22.66 -13.30
N GLU A 290 -11.71 -23.02 -14.48
CA GLU A 290 -12.99 -23.72 -14.64
C GLU A 290 -12.96 -25.13 -14.05
N LYS A 291 -11.82 -25.83 -14.15
CA LYS A 291 -11.65 -27.19 -13.61
C LYS A 291 -11.69 -27.23 -12.08
N ASP A 292 -11.21 -26.16 -11.44
CA ASP A 292 -11.22 -26.00 -9.98
C ASP A 292 -12.57 -25.56 -9.42
N GLY A 293 -13.58 -25.36 -10.28
CA GLY A 293 -14.94 -24.94 -9.92
C GLY A 293 -15.00 -23.56 -9.29
N ARG A 294 -14.10 -22.65 -9.71
CA ARG A 294 -14.10 -21.26 -9.27
C ARG A 294 -14.98 -20.42 -10.21
N ALA A 295 -15.80 -19.54 -9.64
CA ALA A 295 -16.74 -18.73 -10.42
C ALA A 295 -16.11 -17.48 -11.07
N SER A 296 -14.94 -17.01 -10.60
CA SER A 296 -14.24 -15.84 -11.15
C SER A 296 -12.74 -15.84 -10.79
N PRO A 297 -11.86 -15.25 -11.62
CA PRO A 297 -10.42 -15.21 -11.35
C PRO A 297 -10.03 -14.45 -10.08
N GLY A 298 -10.94 -13.67 -9.50
CA GLY A 298 -10.64 -12.78 -8.39
C GLY A 298 -10.08 -11.43 -8.83
N ILE A 299 -10.15 -10.46 -7.91
CA ILE A 299 -9.67 -9.08 -8.17
C ILE A 299 -8.15 -9.05 -8.28
N PHE A 300 -7.46 -9.80 -7.40
CA PHE A 300 -5.99 -9.80 -7.38
C PHE A 300 -5.41 -10.44 -8.64
N ALA A 301 -6.02 -11.52 -9.13
CA ALA A 301 -5.59 -12.13 -10.39
C ALA A 301 -5.74 -11.18 -11.58
N VAL A 302 -6.88 -10.46 -11.67
CA VAL A 302 -7.11 -9.47 -12.73
C VAL A 302 -6.13 -8.30 -12.62
N LEU A 303 -5.90 -7.77 -11.42
CA LEU A 303 -4.94 -6.69 -11.22
C LEU A 303 -3.50 -7.15 -11.50
N HIS A 304 -3.14 -8.37 -11.08
CA HIS A 304 -1.84 -8.97 -11.39
C HIS A 304 -1.63 -9.08 -12.90
N GLN A 305 -2.61 -9.57 -13.64
CA GLN A 305 -2.55 -9.68 -15.10
C GLN A 305 -2.25 -8.32 -15.75
N HIS A 306 -2.95 -7.25 -15.34
CA HIS A 306 -2.71 -5.90 -15.87
C HIS A 306 -1.32 -5.36 -15.53
N VAL A 307 -0.85 -5.56 -14.29
CA VAL A 307 0.51 -5.18 -13.86
C VAL A 307 1.56 -5.98 -14.63
N SER A 308 1.32 -7.26 -14.82
CA SER A 308 2.20 -8.16 -15.59
C SER A 308 2.25 -7.79 -17.06
N GLY A 309 1.10 -7.49 -17.67
CA GLY A 309 1.05 -6.98 -19.04
C GLY A 309 1.88 -5.71 -19.22
N ALA A 310 1.77 -4.77 -18.27
CA ALA A 310 2.60 -3.56 -18.28
C ALA A 310 4.11 -3.87 -18.12
N ARG A 311 4.47 -4.89 -17.32
CA ARG A 311 5.87 -5.32 -17.11
C ARG A 311 6.44 -6.09 -18.30
N MET A 312 5.61 -6.85 -18.99
CA MET A 312 6.00 -7.57 -20.21
C MET A 312 6.17 -6.65 -21.40
N GLY A 313 5.54 -5.48 -21.37
CA GLY A 313 5.53 -4.55 -22.48
C GLY A 313 4.56 -4.93 -23.59
N PRO A 314 4.53 -4.17 -24.71
CA PRO A 314 3.61 -4.38 -25.81
C PRO A 314 3.94 -5.65 -26.59
N GLU A 315 2.92 -6.28 -27.11
CA GLU A 315 3.08 -7.28 -28.16
C GLU A 315 3.49 -6.58 -29.46
N GLN A 316 4.45 -7.17 -30.18
CA GLN A 316 4.85 -6.64 -31.47
C GLN A 316 3.72 -6.90 -32.47
N PRO A 317 3.12 -5.85 -33.05
CA PRO A 317 2.06 -6.03 -34.01
C PRO A 317 2.60 -6.72 -35.26
N GLN A 318 1.85 -7.69 -35.78
CA GLN A 318 2.21 -8.45 -36.99
C GLN A 318 1.32 -8.00 -38.15
N ALA A 319 1.93 -7.88 -39.34
CA ALA A 319 1.16 -7.65 -40.54
C ALA A 319 0.33 -8.89 -40.88
N TYR A 320 -0.89 -8.70 -41.32
CA TYR A 320 -1.78 -9.77 -41.76
C TYR A 320 -2.00 -9.72 -43.28
N ASN A 321 -2.41 -10.86 -43.86
CA ASN A 321 -2.80 -10.95 -45.25
C ASN A 321 -4.20 -11.58 -45.38
N GLY A 322 -5.23 -10.73 -45.37
CA GLY A 322 -6.63 -11.13 -45.49
C GLY A 322 -6.93 -11.78 -46.85
N CYS A 323 -6.19 -11.43 -47.93
CA CYS A 323 -6.37 -12.02 -49.24
C CYS A 323 -6.00 -13.51 -49.32
N THR A 324 -5.06 -13.95 -48.46
CA THR A 324 -4.67 -15.37 -48.35
C THR A 324 -5.30 -16.05 -47.14
N GLY A 325 -6.08 -15.32 -46.35
CA GLY A 325 -6.67 -15.84 -45.12
C GLY A 325 -5.64 -15.98 -43.98
N ASP A 326 -4.47 -15.37 -44.10
CA ASP A 326 -3.44 -15.36 -43.06
C ASP A 326 -3.67 -14.15 -42.13
N TYR A 327 -4.37 -14.39 -41.04
CA TYR A 327 -4.63 -13.40 -39.99
C TYR A 327 -3.67 -13.52 -38.78
N GLY A 328 -2.56 -14.24 -38.97
CA GLY A 328 -1.59 -14.51 -37.90
C GLY A 328 -2.07 -15.57 -36.89
N ASP A 329 -1.43 -15.60 -35.75
CA ASP A 329 -1.75 -16.57 -34.67
C ASP A 329 -3.08 -16.19 -33.97
N GLN A 330 -4.18 -16.88 -34.34
CA GLN A 330 -5.50 -16.66 -33.72
C GLN A 330 -5.54 -16.94 -32.23
N ASP A 331 -4.59 -17.75 -31.73
CA ASP A 331 -4.48 -18.07 -30.31
C ASP A 331 -3.54 -17.09 -29.57
N ALA A 332 -2.91 -16.13 -30.27
CA ALA A 332 -1.94 -15.20 -29.68
C ALA A 332 -2.51 -14.47 -28.46
N TYR A 333 -3.75 -14.00 -28.57
CA TYR A 333 -4.41 -13.31 -27.46
C TYR A 333 -4.59 -14.19 -26.22
N ALA A 334 -5.05 -15.43 -26.39
CA ALA A 334 -5.22 -16.37 -25.27
C ALA A 334 -3.87 -16.76 -24.67
N LYS A 335 -2.86 -17.01 -25.50
CA LYS A 335 -1.48 -17.28 -25.05
C LYS A 335 -0.92 -16.10 -24.27
N ARG A 336 -1.14 -14.86 -24.74
CA ARG A 336 -0.73 -13.64 -24.07
C ARG A 336 -1.40 -13.48 -22.71
N GLN A 337 -2.72 -13.61 -22.65
CA GLN A 337 -3.47 -13.53 -21.39
C GLN A 337 -2.96 -14.54 -20.34
N ARG A 338 -2.69 -15.77 -20.79
CA ARG A 338 -2.13 -16.79 -19.90
C ARG A 338 -0.72 -16.43 -19.43
N ALA A 339 0.13 -15.95 -20.34
CA ALA A 339 1.48 -15.52 -19.99
C ALA A 339 1.48 -14.37 -18.99
N GLU A 340 0.56 -13.41 -19.11
CA GLU A 340 0.36 -12.31 -18.18
C GLU A 340 -0.13 -12.82 -16.81
N ALA A 341 -1.10 -13.73 -16.78
CA ALA A 341 -1.63 -14.29 -15.54
C ALA A 341 -0.60 -15.13 -14.76
N LEU A 342 0.32 -15.78 -15.46
CA LEU A 342 1.38 -16.63 -14.89
C LEU A 342 2.73 -15.94 -14.80
N TYR A 343 2.80 -14.63 -15.12
CA TYR A 343 4.03 -13.88 -15.03
C TYR A 343 4.54 -13.84 -13.58
N PRO A 344 5.86 -13.98 -13.33
CA PRO A 344 6.38 -14.04 -11.97
C PRO A 344 6.03 -12.80 -11.14
N THR A 345 5.47 -13.03 -9.95
CA THR A 345 5.17 -11.96 -8.98
C THR A 345 6.45 -11.30 -8.47
N ASN A 346 6.38 -10.00 -8.20
CA ASN A 346 7.52 -9.24 -7.67
C ASN A 346 7.11 -8.20 -6.63
N PRO A 347 6.81 -8.58 -5.38
CA PRO A 347 6.50 -7.63 -4.31
C PRO A 347 7.73 -6.91 -3.75
N VAL A 348 8.97 -7.33 -4.14
CA VAL A 348 10.22 -6.88 -3.53
C VAL A 348 10.43 -5.37 -3.60
N PRO A 349 10.23 -4.66 -4.74
CA PRO A 349 10.45 -3.21 -4.79
C PRO A 349 9.58 -2.44 -3.80
N GLY A 350 8.30 -2.81 -3.68
CA GLY A 350 7.39 -2.15 -2.77
C GLY A 350 7.66 -2.47 -1.30
N LEU A 351 8.03 -3.72 -0.97
CA LEU A 351 8.46 -4.09 0.37
C LEU A 351 9.78 -3.38 0.75
N ALA A 352 10.69 -3.21 -0.19
CA ALA A 352 11.91 -2.43 0.01
C ALA A 352 11.58 -0.96 0.30
N LEU A 353 10.68 -0.35 -0.48
CA LEU A 353 10.21 1.01 -0.22
C LEU A 353 9.56 1.13 1.16
N ALA A 354 8.66 0.22 1.52
CA ALA A 354 8.02 0.20 2.84
C ALA A 354 9.06 0.08 3.97
N SER A 355 10.10 -0.74 3.78
CA SER A 355 11.22 -0.87 4.72
C SER A 355 12.01 0.43 4.86
N VAL A 356 12.32 1.09 3.74
CA VAL A 356 13.01 2.40 3.73
C VAL A 356 12.15 3.47 4.43
N LEU A 357 10.84 3.50 4.18
CA LEU A 357 9.91 4.40 4.85
C LEU A 357 9.86 4.14 6.35
N LEU A 358 9.77 2.88 6.77
CA LEU A 358 9.76 2.50 8.19
C LEU A 358 11.05 2.92 8.88
N VAL A 359 12.19 2.47 8.37
CA VAL A 359 13.50 2.71 9.00
C VAL A 359 13.87 4.19 8.94
N GLY A 360 13.67 4.84 7.79
CA GLY A 360 13.97 6.26 7.59
C GLY A 360 13.11 7.15 8.48
N SER A 361 11.80 6.87 8.58
CA SER A 361 10.90 7.58 9.48
C SER A 361 11.31 7.43 10.94
N MET A 362 11.59 6.20 11.38
CA MET A 362 11.98 5.95 12.76
C MET A 362 13.34 6.57 13.11
N TRP A 363 14.32 6.48 12.22
CA TRP A 363 15.60 7.16 12.40
C TRP A 363 15.41 8.68 12.56
N PHE A 364 14.57 9.27 11.70
CA PHE A 364 14.26 10.69 11.73
C PHE A 364 13.57 11.10 13.04
N VAL A 365 12.57 10.33 13.49
CA VAL A 365 11.86 10.57 14.77
C VAL A 365 12.81 10.50 15.95
N VAL A 366 13.64 9.45 16.03
CA VAL A 366 14.62 9.30 17.12
C VAL A 366 15.58 10.49 17.15
N ARG A 367 16.05 10.94 15.98
CA ARG A 367 16.93 12.10 15.87
C ARG A 367 16.27 13.39 16.36
N ARG A 368 14.98 13.58 16.06
CA ARG A 368 14.19 14.76 16.51
C ARG A 368 13.88 14.75 18.00
N LEU A 369 13.59 13.57 18.57
CA LEU A 369 13.31 13.44 20.01
C LEU A 369 14.56 13.51 20.89
N ARG A 370 15.74 13.46 20.31
CA ARG A 370 16.99 13.57 21.07
C ARG A 370 17.27 15.02 21.46
N VAL A 371 17.42 15.26 22.75
CA VAL A 371 17.78 16.57 23.32
C VAL A 371 19.29 16.62 23.55
N PRO A 372 20.04 17.45 22.84
CA PRO A 372 21.48 17.61 23.05
C PRO A 372 21.74 18.58 24.20
N TYR A 373 21.70 18.13 25.45
CA TYR A 373 21.88 18.99 26.64
C TYR A 373 23.15 19.86 26.61
N LYS A 374 24.19 19.47 25.90
CA LYS A 374 25.45 20.24 25.80
C LYS A 374 25.39 21.45 24.87
N THR A 375 24.41 21.52 23.96
CA THR A 375 24.31 22.56 22.94
C THR A 375 23.15 23.53 23.19
N LEU A 376 22.36 23.29 24.23
CA LEU A 376 21.27 24.17 24.60
C LEU A 376 21.84 25.46 25.24
N ARG A 377 21.48 26.62 24.68
CA ARG A 377 21.80 27.92 25.29
C ARG A 377 20.99 28.08 26.57
N ALA A 378 21.58 28.75 27.57
CA ALA A 378 20.86 29.11 28.80
C ALA A 378 19.57 29.86 28.42
N GLY A 379 18.42 29.42 28.93
CA GLY A 379 17.12 30.00 28.63
C GLY A 379 16.39 29.42 27.40
N THR A 380 16.97 28.43 26.67
CA THR A 380 16.25 27.75 25.60
C THR A 380 15.12 26.90 26.17
N ARG A 381 13.87 27.21 25.82
CA ARG A 381 12.73 26.34 26.14
C ARG A 381 12.80 25.08 25.25
N VAL A 382 12.93 23.92 25.88
CA VAL A 382 12.79 22.63 25.22
C VAL A 382 11.30 22.34 25.21
N ALA A 383 10.66 22.59 24.07
CA ALA A 383 9.25 22.29 23.85
C ALA A 383 9.13 21.05 22.98
#